data_4934705d4700fd83a3688b0d62b6d73a
#
_entry.id   4934705d4700fd83a3688b0d62b6d73a
#
_cell.length_a   1.000
_cell.length_b   1.000
_cell.length_c   1.000
_cell.angle_alpha   90.00
_cell.angle_beta   90.00
_cell.angle_gamma   90.00
#
_symmetry.space_group_name_H-M   'P 1'
#
loop_
_entity.id
_entity.type
_entity.pdbx_description
1 polymer ?
#
loop_
_entity_poly.entity_id
_entity_poly.type
_entity_poly.pdbx_seq_one_letter_code
_entity_poly.pdbx_strand_id
1 'polypeptide(L)'
;MRLLPTTVRRLVSYLVPLTRRVPSAYSGWLEITTWRGHKTLNTASANYSYGLLQQVLRYGLRFVPVADAAAPVLVLGLGGGSVLPLLRHEQGRTGPVTAIELDPAVLEVAATEFDVRSGPNLHIVCADAFAWLPAAPPSSFELAIVDLFLDLTLPTELGEAAFWQQLWRVLQPGGRALCNLLTTAELWPEGQPLPEFLEELGFAVQDIEVEQLNRLLILQRLA
;
A
#
# COMPACT_ATOMS: atom_id res chain seq x y z
N MET A 1 4.29 1.60 32.55
CA MET A 1 3.75 0.23 32.58
C MET A 1 4.78 -0.68 31.91
N ARG A 2 5.40 -1.66 32.63
CA ARG A 2 6.38 -2.57 32.02
C ARG A 2 5.68 -3.41 30.95
N LEU A 3 6.15 -3.35 29.72
CA LEU A 3 5.62 -4.16 28.63
C LEU A 3 5.86 -5.65 28.98
N LEU A 4 4.81 -6.45 28.90
CA LEU A 4 4.92 -7.91 29.04
C LEU A 4 5.92 -8.45 28.00
N PRO A 5 6.73 -9.46 28.33
CA PRO A 5 7.57 -10.14 27.34
C PRO A 5 6.74 -10.60 26.12
N THR A 6 7.35 -10.54 24.95
CA THR A 6 6.65 -10.84 23.67
C THR A 6 5.93 -12.18 23.70
N THR A 7 6.53 -13.21 24.29
CA THR A 7 5.94 -14.56 24.42
C THR A 7 4.69 -14.54 25.32
N VAL A 8 4.74 -13.84 26.45
CA VAL A 8 3.60 -13.72 27.38
C VAL A 8 2.47 -12.94 26.72
N ARG A 9 2.80 -11.83 26.04
CA ARG A 9 1.84 -11.02 25.29
C ARG A 9 1.13 -11.84 24.21
N ARG A 10 1.87 -12.69 23.50
CA ARG A 10 1.31 -13.61 22.49
C ARG A 10 0.33 -14.61 23.12
N LEU A 11 0.68 -15.23 24.23
CA LEU A 11 -0.21 -16.17 24.93
C LEU A 11 -1.47 -15.50 25.46
N VAL A 12 -1.34 -14.34 26.12
CA VAL A 12 -2.49 -13.59 26.63
C VAL A 12 -3.42 -13.13 25.50
N SER A 13 -2.87 -12.85 24.31
CA SER A 13 -3.66 -12.43 23.15
C SER A 13 -4.64 -13.49 22.63
N TYR A 14 -4.51 -14.74 23.03
CA TYR A 14 -5.50 -15.79 22.74
C TYR A 14 -6.76 -15.68 23.58
N LEU A 15 -6.69 -15.00 24.73
CA LEU A 15 -7.80 -14.81 25.65
C LEU A 15 -8.47 -13.44 25.47
N VAL A 16 -7.66 -12.39 25.29
CA VAL A 16 -8.15 -11.00 25.13
C VAL A 16 -7.31 -10.27 24.08
N PRO A 17 -7.90 -9.38 23.25
CA PRO A 17 -7.13 -8.53 22.37
C PRO A 17 -6.28 -7.55 23.17
N LEU A 18 -5.02 -7.40 22.80
CA LEU A 18 -4.07 -6.50 23.43
C LEU A 18 -3.77 -5.35 22.48
N THR A 19 -4.32 -4.17 22.76
CA THR A 19 -4.12 -2.98 21.94
C THR A 19 -3.15 -2.02 22.61
N ARG A 20 -2.22 -1.47 21.82
CA ARG A 20 -1.31 -0.39 22.16
C ARG A 20 -1.51 0.76 21.19
N ARG A 21 -1.49 1.99 21.68
CA ARG A 21 -1.62 3.21 20.89
C ARG A 21 -0.28 3.93 20.76
N VAL A 22 -0.02 4.48 19.59
CA VAL A 22 1.14 5.32 19.28
C VAL A 22 0.62 6.60 18.63
N PRO A 23 1.07 7.80 19.06
CA PRO A 23 0.65 9.04 18.42
C PRO A 23 1.22 9.13 16.99
N SER A 24 0.42 9.67 16.08
CA SER A 24 0.77 9.98 14.71
C SER A 24 0.37 11.41 14.41
N ALA A 25 1.23 12.14 13.68
CA ALA A 25 0.93 13.50 13.25
C ALA A 25 -0.13 13.54 12.13
N TYR A 26 -0.28 12.44 11.39
CA TYR A 26 -1.17 12.35 10.23
C TYR A 26 -2.50 11.66 10.55
N SER A 27 -2.47 10.62 11.40
CA SER A 27 -3.65 9.79 11.70
C SER A 27 -4.14 9.92 13.15
N GLY A 28 -3.60 10.88 13.93
CA GLY A 28 -3.88 11.06 15.35
C GLY A 28 -3.34 9.91 16.20
N TRP A 29 -3.92 8.72 16.12
CA TRP A 29 -3.47 7.54 16.86
C TRP A 29 -3.39 6.31 15.96
N LEU A 30 -2.26 5.63 16.05
CA LEU A 30 -2.06 4.29 15.49
C LEU A 30 -2.36 3.26 16.58
N GLU A 31 -3.16 2.25 16.26
CA GLU A 31 -3.55 1.17 17.16
C GLU A 31 -2.92 -0.15 16.71
N ILE A 32 -1.99 -0.68 17.50
CA ILE A 32 -1.39 -1.99 17.27
C ILE A 32 -2.14 -3.00 18.13
N THR A 33 -2.96 -3.84 17.51
CA THR A 33 -3.71 -4.88 18.19
C THR A 33 -3.10 -6.24 17.95
N THR A 34 -2.82 -6.97 19.04
CA THR A 34 -2.44 -8.39 18.99
C THR A 34 -3.64 -9.22 19.41
N TRP A 35 -4.13 -10.05 18.50
CA TRP A 35 -5.24 -10.97 18.74
C TRP A 35 -4.92 -12.36 18.20
N ARG A 36 -5.06 -13.39 19.03
CA ARG A 36 -4.74 -14.78 18.67
C ARG A 36 -3.35 -14.94 18.04
N GLY A 37 -2.37 -14.20 18.53
CA GLY A 37 -1.01 -14.22 18.04
C GLY A 37 -0.75 -13.44 16.74
N HIS A 38 -1.78 -12.87 16.12
CA HIS A 38 -1.67 -12.01 14.94
C HIS A 38 -1.68 -10.54 15.33
N LYS A 39 -0.88 -9.74 14.65
CA LYS A 39 -0.86 -8.29 14.83
C LYS A 39 -1.53 -7.61 13.65
N THR A 40 -2.28 -6.55 13.95
CA THR A 40 -2.84 -5.61 12.97
C THR A 40 -2.45 -4.20 13.36
N LEU A 41 -2.29 -3.34 12.35
CA LEU A 41 -2.15 -1.92 12.51
C LEU A 41 -3.43 -1.25 12.00
N ASN A 42 -4.04 -0.45 12.86
CA ASN A 42 -5.26 0.29 12.54
C ASN A 42 -5.06 1.77 12.90
N THR A 43 -5.90 2.62 12.35
CA THR A 43 -6.22 3.94 12.88
C THR A 43 -7.50 3.84 13.72
N ALA A 44 -8.09 4.96 14.10
CA ALA A 44 -9.35 4.98 14.84
C ALA A 44 -10.51 4.36 14.05
N SER A 45 -10.50 4.47 12.72
CA SER A 45 -11.63 4.13 11.85
C SER A 45 -11.28 3.13 10.75
N ALA A 46 -9.98 2.93 10.42
CA ALA A 46 -9.54 2.12 9.31
C ALA A 46 -8.57 1.00 9.69
N ASN A 47 -8.60 -0.11 8.95
CA ASN A 47 -7.54 -1.11 8.96
C ASN A 47 -6.38 -0.61 8.08
N TYR A 48 -5.28 -0.25 8.70
CA TYR A 48 -4.13 0.39 8.06
C TYR A 48 -3.10 -0.60 7.52
N SER A 49 -3.02 -1.79 8.12
CA SER A 49 -2.13 -2.85 7.61
C SER A 49 -2.46 -4.19 8.24
N TYR A 50 -2.30 -5.24 7.44
CA TYR A 50 -2.70 -6.61 7.77
C TYR A 50 -4.24 -6.74 7.88
N GLY A 51 -4.75 -7.86 8.36
CA GLY A 51 -6.19 -8.06 8.45
C GLY A 51 -6.92 -8.01 7.09
N LEU A 52 -7.98 -7.20 7.00
CA LEU A 52 -8.81 -7.08 5.79
C LEU A 52 -8.05 -6.44 4.63
N LEU A 53 -7.28 -5.38 4.87
CA LEU A 53 -6.49 -4.73 3.84
C LEU A 53 -5.55 -5.72 3.12
N GLN A 54 -4.88 -6.58 3.89
CA GLN A 54 -4.02 -7.60 3.29
C GLN A 54 -4.80 -8.56 2.39
N GLN A 55 -6.07 -8.87 2.72
CA GLN A 55 -6.92 -9.73 1.90
C GLN A 55 -7.34 -9.03 0.61
N VAL A 56 -7.66 -7.73 0.68
CA VAL A 56 -7.97 -6.89 -0.49
C VAL A 56 -6.78 -6.85 -1.45
N LEU A 57 -5.59 -6.52 -0.96
CA LEU A 57 -4.37 -6.50 -1.78
C LEU A 57 -4.03 -7.90 -2.34
N ARG A 58 -4.18 -8.96 -1.54
CA ARG A 58 -4.00 -10.34 -2.02
C ARG A 58 -4.96 -10.68 -3.15
N TYR A 59 -6.20 -10.26 -3.05
CA TYR A 59 -7.20 -10.47 -4.10
C TYR A 59 -6.78 -9.74 -5.37
N GLY A 60 -6.44 -8.45 -5.29
CA GLY A 60 -5.99 -7.66 -6.45
C GLY A 60 -4.74 -8.23 -7.12
N LEU A 61 -3.78 -8.71 -6.34
CA LEU A 61 -2.55 -9.30 -6.86
C LEU A 61 -2.77 -10.58 -7.69
N ARG A 62 -3.92 -11.24 -7.60
CA ARG A 62 -4.27 -12.37 -8.50
C ARG A 62 -4.45 -11.95 -9.93
N PHE A 63 -4.79 -10.69 -10.19
CA PHE A 63 -4.95 -10.11 -11.52
C PHE A 63 -3.66 -9.48 -12.06
N VAL A 64 -2.58 -9.52 -11.26
CA VAL A 64 -1.26 -8.99 -11.62
C VAL A 64 -0.30 -10.17 -11.82
N PRO A 65 -0.17 -10.70 -13.05
CA PRO A 65 0.79 -11.76 -13.33
C PRO A 65 2.23 -11.27 -13.12
N VAL A 66 3.09 -12.18 -12.71
CA VAL A 66 4.52 -11.91 -12.54
C VAL A 66 5.22 -12.24 -13.86
N ALA A 67 5.61 -11.22 -14.62
CA ALA A 67 6.34 -11.40 -15.87
C ALA A 67 7.82 -11.67 -15.61
N ASP A 68 8.41 -10.91 -14.68
CA ASP A 68 9.78 -11.11 -14.18
C ASP A 68 9.79 -10.99 -12.65
N ALA A 69 10.13 -12.06 -11.97
CA ALA A 69 10.21 -12.08 -10.51
C ALA A 69 11.33 -11.19 -9.96
N ALA A 70 12.36 -10.91 -10.74
CA ALA A 70 13.49 -10.06 -10.35
C ALA A 70 13.27 -8.56 -10.66
N ALA A 71 12.17 -8.22 -11.33
CA ALA A 71 11.89 -6.85 -11.71
C ALA A 71 11.58 -5.96 -10.49
N PRO A 72 11.91 -4.65 -10.57
CA PRO A 72 11.67 -3.69 -9.50
C PRO A 72 10.18 -3.42 -9.25
N VAL A 73 9.81 -3.29 -7.96
CA VAL A 73 8.46 -2.97 -7.51
C VAL A 73 8.46 -1.65 -6.73
N LEU A 74 7.46 -0.82 -6.98
CA LEU A 74 7.17 0.40 -6.21
C LEU A 74 5.98 0.15 -5.28
N VAL A 75 6.05 0.63 -4.06
CA VAL A 75 4.93 0.64 -3.11
C VAL A 75 4.74 2.08 -2.63
N LEU A 76 3.62 2.68 -2.96
CA LEU A 76 3.18 3.99 -2.49
C LEU A 76 2.13 3.79 -1.39
N GLY A 77 2.50 4.12 -0.15
CA GLY A 77 1.78 3.76 1.05
C GLY A 77 2.23 2.38 1.57
N LEU A 78 3.30 2.35 2.38
CA LEU A 78 3.82 1.10 2.93
C LEU A 78 2.96 0.57 4.08
N GLY A 79 2.45 1.47 4.93
CA GLY A 79 1.78 1.10 6.17
C GLY A 79 2.66 0.22 7.05
N GLY A 80 2.10 -0.82 7.65
CA GLY A 80 2.85 -1.83 8.40
C GLY A 80 3.58 -2.85 7.53
N GLY A 81 3.56 -2.70 6.20
CA GLY A 81 4.26 -3.56 5.24
C GLY A 81 3.51 -4.85 4.88
N SER A 82 2.18 -4.89 5.04
CA SER A 82 1.37 -6.11 4.79
C SER A 82 1.43 -6.63 3.36
N VAL A 83 1.76 -5.78 2.39
CA VAL A 83 1.95 -6.16 0.98
C VAL A 83 3.24 -6.95 0.74
N LEU A 84 4.28 -6.71 1.54
CA LEU A 84 5.61 -7.33 1.33
C LEU A 84 5.58 -8.86 1.38
N PRO A 85 4.93 -9.52 2.37
CA PRO A 85 4.77 -10.97 2.36
C PRO A 85 4.02 -11.49 1.13
N LEU A 86 3.03 -10.76 0.63
CA LEU A 86 2.28 -11.13 -0.58
C LEU A 86 3.20 -11.13 -1.80
N LEU A 87 4.01 -10.09 -1.96
CA LEU A 87 4.98 -9.99 -3.05
C LEU A 87 6.04 -11.09 -2.96
N ARG A 88 6.60 -11.33 -1.75
CA ARG A 88 7.73 -12.26 -1.56
C ARG A 88 7.31 -13.72 -1.53
N HIS A 89 6.29 -14.06 -0.76
CA HIS A 89 5.95 -15.46 -0.48
C HIS A 89 4.83 -15.99 -1.37
N GLU A 90 3.90 -15.14 -1.79
CA GLU A 90 2.76 -15.60 -2.60
C GLU A 90 3.01 -15.40 -4.09
N GLN A 91 3.62 -14.26 -4.50
CA GLN A 91 3.99 -14.01 -5.89
C GLN A 91 5.42 -14.46 -6.25
N GLY A 92 6.26 -14.79 -5.26
CA GLY A 92 7.64 -15.23 -5.51
C GLY A 92 8.57 -14.15 -6.04
N ARG A 93 8.24 -12.85 -5.88
CA ARG A 93 9.06 -11.74 -6.35
C ARG A 93 10.34 -11.63 -5.53
N THR A 94 11.48 -11.56 -6.21
CA THR A 94 12.81 -11.48 -5.62
C THR A 94 13.49 -10.13 -5.86
N GLY A 95 12.99 -9.33 -6.80
CA GLY A 95 13.54 -8.04 -7.19
C GLY A 95 13.45 -6.98 -6.08
N PRO A 96 14.13 -5.84 -6.26
CA PRO A 96 14.12 -4.76 -5.29
C PRO A 96 12.71 -4.14 -5.15
N VAL A 97 12.34 -3.79 -3.93
CA VAL A 97 11.12 -3.02 -3.62
C VAL A 97 11.54 -1.66 -3.10
N THR A 98 11.03 -0.61 -3.72
CA THR A 98 11.08 0.76 -3.18
C THR A 98 9.72 1.08 -2.58
N ALA A 99 9.69 1.43 -1.29
CA ALA A 99 8.47 1.69 -0.54
C ALA A 99 8.49 3.11 0.03
N ILE A 100 7.43 3.86 -0.23
CA ILE A 100 7.25 5.24 0.22
C ILE A 100 6.19 5.24 1.30
N GLU A 101 6.47 5.89 2.43
CA GLU A 101 5.54 6.07 3.54
C GLU A 101 5.66 7.49 4.07
N LEU A 102 4.53 8.14 4.25
CA LEU A 102 4.48 9.53 4.69
C LEU A 102 4.77 9.69 6.17
N ASP A 103 4.25 8.78 7.00
CA ASP A 103 4.25 8.91 8.45
C ASP A 103 5.45 8.21 9.10
N PRO A 104 6.40 8.96 9.69
CA PRO A 104 7.53 8.36 10.40
C PRO A 104 7.09 7.48 11.59
N ALA A 105 5.93 7.77 12.22
CA ALA A 105 5.41 6.93 13.29
C ALA A 105 4.93 5.57 12.77
N VAL A 106 4.37 5.52 11.56
CA VAL A 106 4.03 4.27 10.87
C VAL A 106 5.29 3.46 10.58
N LEU A 107 6.37 4.09 10.10
CA LEU A 107 7.65 3.43 9.85
C LEU A 107 8.28 2.88 11.13
N GLU A 108 8.21 3.61 12.24
CA GLU A 108 8.69 3.12 13.53
C GLU A 108 7.90 1.89 13.99
N VAL A 109 6.58 1.91 13.84
CA VAL A 109 5.71 0.77 14.15
C VAL A 109 5.99 -0.40 13.21
N ALA A 110 6.15 -0.17 11.92
CA ALA A 110 6.51 -1.19 10.93
C ALA A 110 7.83 -1.90 11.34
N ALA A 111 8.84 -1.11 11.73
CA ALA A 111 10.14 -1.63 12.15
C ALA A 111 10.10 -2.41 13.47
N THR A 112 9.31 -1.95 14.46
CA THR A 112 9.34 -2.51 15.82
C THR A 112 8.33 -3.63 16.03
N GLU A 113 7.17 -3.57 15.35
CA GLU A 113 6.08 -4.53 15.56
C GLU A 113 5.96 -5.58 14.45
N PHE A 114 6.39 -5.24 13.23
CA PHE A 114 6.23 -6.09 12.05
C PHE A 114 7.57 -6.50 11.40
N ASP A 115 8.71 -6.05 11.97
CA ASP A 115 10.08 -6.33 11.49
C ASP A 115 10.32 -5.87 10.03
N VAL A 116 9.64 -4.79 9.62
CA VAL A 116 9.77 -4.19 8.30
C VAL A 116 10.81 -3.08 8.37
N ARG A 117 11.99 -3.33 7.78
CA ARG A 117 13.15 -2.41 7.77
C ARG A 117 13.79 -2.42 6.39
N SER A 118 14.43 -1.30 6.04
CA SER A 118 15.29 -1.25 4.85
C SER A 118 16.38 -2.33 4.90
N GLY A 119 16.66 -2.91 3.75
CA GLY A 119 17.62 -3.98 3.58
C GLY A 119 18.03 -4.12 2.11
N PRO A 120 18.78 -5.16 1.73
CA PRO A 120 19.33 -5.31 0.38
C PRO A 120 18.29 -5.24 -0.75
N ASN A 121 17.09 -5.75 -0.50
CA ASN A 121 16.00 -5.82 -1.49
C ASN A 121 14.75 -5.02 -1.06
N LEU A 122 14.87 -4.14 -0.05
CA LEU A 122 13.80 -3.26 0.40
C LEU A 122 14.37 -1.89 0.74
N HIS A 123 14.05 -0.90 -0.06
CA HIS A 123 14.40 0.49 0.19
C HIS A 123 13.16 1.25 0.67
N ILE A 124 13.17 1.69 1.94
CA ILE A 124 12.07 2.45 2.55
C ILE A 124 12.47 3.92 2.59
N VAL A 125 11.59 4.78 2.09
CA VAL A 125 11.74 6.23 2.07
C VAL A 125 10.60 6.87 2.85
N CYS A 126 10.93 7.67 3.88
CA CYS A 126 9.97 8.50 4.57
C CYS A 126 9.74 9.77 3.76
N ALA A 127 8.67 9.82 2.99
CA ALA A 127 8.36 10.93 2.10
C ALA A 127 6.87 10.93 1.72
N ASP A 128 6.40 12.09 1.28
CA ASP A 128 5.14 12.21 0.56
C ASP A 128 5.27 11.57 -0.83
N ALA A 129 4.38 10.64 -1.16
CA ALA A 129 4.37 9.91 -2.42
C ALA A 129 4.17 10.84 -3.62
N PHE A 130 3.35 11.88 -3.48
CA PHE A 130 3.06 12.84 -4.53
C PHE A 130 4.27 13.75 -4.83
N ALA A 131 5.04 14.09 -3.81
CA ALA A 131 6.27 14.85 -3.96
C ALA A 131 7.45 13.98 -4.45
N TRP A 132 7.48 12.70 -4.06
CA TRP A 132 8.57 11.77 -4.41
C TRP A 132 8.46 11.26 -5.85
N LEU A 133 7.26 10.91 -6.29
CA LEU A 133 7.02 10.25 -7.57
C LEU A 133 7.56 11.01 -8.80
N PRO A 134 7.44 12.35 -8.91
CA PRO A 134 8.01 13.13 -10.01
C PRO A 134 9.54 13.02 -10.14
N ALA A 135 10.27 12.79 -9.04
CA ALA A 135 11.71 12.65 -9.03
C ALA A 135 12.19 11.22 -9.35
N ALA A 136 11.30 10.24 -9.34
CA ALA A 136 11.64 8.87 -9.68
C ALA A 136 12.02 8.73 -11.17
N PRO A 137 12.99 7.87 -11.52
CA PRO A 137 13.37 7.66 -12.93
C PRO A 137 12.20 7.11 -13.75
N PRO A 138 12.08 7.46 -15.05
CA PRO A 138 11.05 6.89 -15.91
C PRO A 138 11.30 5.40 -16.19
N SER A 139 10.24 4.65 -16.46
CA SER A 139 10.29 3.23 -16.86
C SER A 139 11.13 2.36 -15.93
N SER A 140 11.04 2.63 -14.60
CA SER A 140 11.88 1.98 -13.58
C SER A 140 11.21 0.80 -12.90
N PHE A 141 9.88 0.72 -12.90
CA PHE A 141 9.14 -0.29 -12.15
C PHE A 141 8.27 -1.16 -13.06
N GLU A 142 8.29 -2.46 -12.83
CA GLU A 142 7.38 -3.41 -13.48
C GLU A 142 6.01 -3.44 -12.80
N LEU A 143 5.99 -3.22 -11.49
CA LEU A 143 4.77 -3.15 -10.70
C LEU A 143 4.79 -1.96 -9.76
N ALA A 144 3.69 -1.23 -9.69
CA ALA A 144 3.40 -0.27 -8.63
C ALA A 144 2.19 -0.72 -7.81
N ILE A 145 2.29 -0.64 -6.48
CA ILE A 145 1.15 -0.77 -5.57
C ILE A 145 0.84 0.63 -5.06
N VAL A 146 -0.39 1.08 -5.23
CA VAL A 146 -0.87 2.38 -4.76
C VAL A 146 -1.93 2.15 -3.70
N ASP A 147 -1.58 2.43 -2.45
CA ASP A 147 -2.42 2.22 -1.27
C ASP A 147 -2.31 3.45 -0.34
N LEU A 148 -2.74 4.60 -0.88
CA LEU A 148 -2.59 5.91 -0.27
C LEU A 148 -3.88 6.32 0.45
N PHE A 149 -3.85 6.24 1.78
CA PHE A 149 -4.96 6.61 2.64
C PHE A 149 -4.48 7.45 3.82
N LEU A 150 -5.30 8.41 4.22
CA LEU A 150 -5.25 9.08 5.52
C LEU A 150 -6.52 8.73 6.28
N ASP A 151 -6.45 7.71 7.14
CA ASP A 151 -7.60 7.05 7.77
C ASP A 151 -8.56 6.48 6.69
N LEU A 152 -9.83 6.91 6.63
CA LEU A 152 -10.80 6.53 5.59
C LEU A 152 -10.91 7.58 4.47
N THR A 153 -9.88 8.39 4.27
CA THR A 153 -9.91 9.47 3.28
C THR A 153 -8.82 9.24 2.24
N LEU A 154 -9.17 9.39 0.98
CA LEU A 154 -8.21 9.45 -0.11
C LEU A 154 -7.61 10.85 -0.20
N PRO A 155 -6.29 10.97 -0.43
CA PRO A 155 -5.66 12.25 -0.76
C PRO A 155 -6.29 12.90 -1.98
N THR A 156 -6.46 14.22 -1.95
CA THR A 156 -7.08 14.99 -3.04
C THR A 156 -6.27 14.91 -4.32
N GLU A 157 -4.97 14.72 -4.22
CA GLU A 157 -4.02 14.59 -5.32
C GLU A 157 -4.31 13.36 -6.21
N LEU A 158 -5.01 12.35 -5.71
CA LEU A 158 -5.51 11.25 -6.55
C LEU A 158 -6.60 11.70 -7.54
N GLY A 159 -7.24 12.85 -7.32
CA GLY A 159 -8.13 13.49 -8.28
C GLY A 159 -7.40 14.29 -9.38
N GLU A 160 -6.09 14.44 -9.28
CA GLU A 160 -5.29 15.26 -10.20
C GLU A 160 -4.64 14.39 -11.29
N ALA A 161 -4.69 14.85 -12.53
CA ALA A 161 -4.04 14.19 -13.68
C ALA A 161 -2.53 13.99 -13.47
N ALA A 162 -1.88 14.91 -12.78
CA ALA A 162 -0.44 14.91 -12.56
C ALA A 162 0.04 13.61 -11.87
N PHE A 163 -0.69 13.11 -10.88
CA PHE A 163 -0.32 11.85 -10.21
C PHE A 163 -0.32 10.66 -11.18
N TRP A 164 -1.36 10.50 -11.96
CA TRP A 164 -1.53 9.38 -12.89
C TRP A 164 -0.54 9.43 -14.05
N GLN A 165 -0.24 10.64 -14.54
CA GLN A 165 0.81 10.87 -15.55
C GLN A 165 2.20 10.45 -15.01
N GLN A 166 2.51 10.77 -13.75
CA GLN A 166 3.76 10.34 -13.13
C GLN A 166 3.78 8.84 -12.86
N LEU A 167 2.67 8.23 -12.44
CA LEU A 167 2.55 6.78 -12.28
C LEU A 167 2.79 6.06 -13.61
N TRP A 168 2.17 6.56 -14.70
CA TRP A 168 2.40 6.03 -16.05
C TRP A 168 3.87 6.14 -16.43
N ARG A 169 4.50 7.29 -16.20
CA ARG A 169 5.90 7.57 -16.57
C ARG A 169 6.89 6.62 -15.90
N VAL A 170 6.69 6.29 -14.62
CA VAL A 170 7.64 5.46 -13.86
C VAL A 170 7.46 3.97 -14.10
N LEU A 171 6.31 3.53 -14.57
CA LEU A 171 6.10 2.14 -14.97
C LEU A 171 6.85 1.82 -16.26
N GLN A 172 7.37 0.62 -16.40
CA GLN A 172 7.93 0.10 -17.65
C GLN A 172 6.81 -0.07 -18.69
N PRO A 173 7.11 -0.04 -20.00
CA PRO A 173 6.15 -0.51 -21.01
C PRO A 173 5.68 -1.94 -20.68
N GLY A 174 4.36 -2.16 -20.65
CA GLY A 174 3.75 -3.41 -20.19
C GLY A 174 3.70 -3.58 -18.67
N GLY A 175 4.33 -2.68 -17.90
CA GLY A 175 4.29 -2.66 -16.45
C GLY A 175 2.88 -2.39 -15.91
N ARG A 176 2.63 -2.74 -14.65
CA ARG A 176 1.29 -2.71 -14.06
C ARG A 176 1.24 -1.88 -12.78
N ALA A 177 0.04 -1.37 -12.48
CA ALA A 177 -0.25 -0.86 -11.15
C ALA A 177 -1.49 -1.55 -10.57
N LEU A 178 -1.45 -1.82 -9.26
CA LEU A 178 -2.59 -2.18 -8.42
C LEU A 178 -2.89 -1.00 -7.52
N CYS A 179 -4.02 -0.33 -7.75
CA CYS A 179 -4.45 0.81 -6.97
C CYS A 179 -5.64 0.44 -6.09
N ASN A 180 -5.51 0.63 -4.79
CA ASN A 180 -6.59 0.47 -3.83
C ASN A 180 -7.25 1.83 -3.59
N LEU A 181 -8.52 1.93 -3.90
CA LEU A 181 -9.35 3.13 -3.75
C LEU A 181 -10.60 2.79 -2.91
N LEU A 182 -11.41 3.80 -2.60
CA LEU A 182 -12.74 3.60 -2.02
C LEU A 182 -13.79 3.44 -3.13
N THR A 183 -14.78 2.58 -2.92
CA THR A 183 -15.93 2.44 -3.84
C THR A 183 -16.72 3.74 -3.99
N THR A 184 -16.72 4.57 -2.94
CA THR A 184 -17.41 5.86 -2.92
C THR A 184 -16.58 7.01 -3.49
N ALA A 185 -15.32 6.76 -3.89
CA ALA A 185 -14.46 7.81 -4.41
C ALA A 185 -14.80 8.12 -5.86
N GLU A 186 -15.28 9.32 -6.09
CA GLU A 186 -15.46 9.90 -7.42
C GLU A 186 -14.24 10.76 -7.73
N LEU A 187 -13.35 10.27 -8.57
CA LEU A 187 -12.14 10.97 -9.01
C LEU A 187 -12.32 11.42 -10.45
N TRP A 188 -12.11 12.71 -10.69
CA TRP A 188 -12.39 13.38 -11.96
C TRP A 188 -11.17 14.19 -12.46
N PRO A 189 -10.03 13.53 -12.77
CA PRO A 189 -8.90 14.25 -13.34
C PRO A 189 -9.28 14.90 -14.67
N GLU A 190 -8.94 16.19 -14.80
CA GLU A 190 -9.29 17.01 -15.99
C GLU A 190 -10.80 17.02 -16.33
N GLY A 191 -11.67 16.75 -15.33
CA GLY A 191 -13.12 16.82 -15.49
C GLY A 191 -13.77 15.60 -16.16
N GLN A 192 -13.06 14.48 -16.28
CA GLN A 192 -13.59 13.22 -16.77
C GLN A 192 -13.44 12.09 -15.72
N PRO A 193 -14.26 11.03 -15.78
CA PRO A 193 -14.13 9.89 -14.84
C PRO A 193 -12.74 9.26 -14.91
N LEU A 194 -12.22 8.86 -13.75
CA LEU A 194 -10.86 8.32 -13.66
C LEU A 194 -10.56 7.15 -14.63
N PRO A 195 -11.44 6.14 -14.82
CA PRO A 195 -11.14 5.05 -15.75
C PRO A 195 -10.95 5.53 -17.20
N GLU A 196 -11.79 6.44 -17.65
CA GLU A 196 -11.74 7.02 -19.01
C GLU A 196 -10.45 7.84 -19.20
N PHE A 197 -10.09 8.67 -18.22
CA PHE A 197 -8.83 9.41 -18.22
C PHE A 197 -7.62 8.47 -18.30
N LEU A 198 -7.63 7.38 -17.54
CA LEU A 198 -6.52 6.40 -17.53
C LEU A 198 -6.39 5.67 -18.87
N GLU A 199 -7.49 5.34 -19.52
CA GLU A 199 -7.47 4.74 -20.86
C GLU A 199 -6.90 5.70 -21.90
N GLU A 200 -7.29 6.98 -21.86
CA GLU A 200 -6.73 8.02 -22.73
C GLU A 200 -5.24 8.28 -22.46
N LEU A 201 -4.80 8.15 -21.20
CA LEU A 201 -3.39 8.27 -20.81
C LEU A 201 -2.54 7.10 -21.34
N GLY A 202 -3.17 6.00 -21.78
CA GLY A 202 -2.48 4.82 -22.32
C GLY A 202 -2.38 3.66 -21.35
N PHE A 203 -3.32 3.52 -20.43
CA PHE A 203 -3.50 2.30 -19.64
C PHE A 203 -4.59 1.41 -20.21
N ALA A 204 -4.42 0.09 -20.15
CA ALA A 204 -5.55 -0.81 -20.07
C ALA A 204 -6.02 -0.85 -18.61
N VAL A 205 -7.32 -0.64 -18.41
CA VAL A 205 -7.94 -0.51 -17.08
C VAL A 205 -8.85 -1.69 -16.81
N GLN A 206 -8.66 -2.34 -15.65
CA GLN A 206 -9.61 -3.27 -15.09
C GLN A 206 -10.06 -2.74 -13.72
N ASP A 207 -11.37 -2.60 -13.55
CA ASP A 207 -12.00 -2.03 -12.36
C ASP A 207 -12.75 -3.13 -11.62
N ILE A 208 -12.46 -3.32 -10.33
CA ILE A 208 -12.98 -4.42 -9.52
C ILE A 208 -13.43 -3.88 -8.17
N GLU A 209 -14.71 -4.00 -7.86
CA GLU A 209 -15.20 -3.75 -6.50
C GLU A 209 -14.90 -4.95 -5.60
N VAL A 210 -14.34 -4.67 -4.41
CA VAL A 210 -13.97 -5.67 -3.41
C VAL A 210 -14.49 -5.24 -2.05
N GLU A 211 -15.19 -6.13 -1.33
CA GLU A 211 -15.60 -5.87 0.07
C GLU A 211 -16.38 -4.57 0.19
N GLN A 212 -17.44 -4.24 -0.19
CA GLN A 212 -18.32 -3.05 -0.01
C GLN A 212 -17.61 -1.67 0.04
N LEU A 213 -16.34 -1.61 0.46
CA LEU A 213 -15.60 -0.36 0.67
C LEU A 213 -14.42 -0.15 -0.29
N ASN A 214 -13.84 -1.23 -0.83
CA ASN A 214 -12.64 -1.14 -1.66
C ASN A 214 -12.97 -1.30 -3.13
N ARG A 215 -12.34 -0.46 -3.94
CA ARG A 215 -12.32 -0.51 -5.39
C ARG A 215 -10.87 -0.67 -5.84
N LEU A 216 -10.58 -1.72 -6.57
CA LEU A 216 -9.24 -1.99 -7.09
C LEU A 216 -9.20 -1.65 -8.58
N LEU A 217 -8.29 -0.75 -8.94
CA LEU A 217 -7.91 -0.56 -10.35
C LEU A 217 -6.65 -1.34 -10.62
N ILE A 218 -6.74 -2.26 -11.59
CA ILE A 218 -5.58 -2.95 -12.17
C ILE A 218 -5.27 -2.26 -13.48
N LEU A 219 -4.14 -1.58 -13.53
CA LEU A 219 -3.70 -0.80 -14.67
C LEU A 219 -2.55 -1.53 -15.37
N GLN A 220 -2.54 -1.55 -16.70
CA GLN A 220 -1.39 -1.99 -17.48
C GLN A 220 -0.99 -0.87 -18.42
N ARG A 221 0.24 -0.37 -18.28
CA ARG A 221 0.81 0.58 -19.23
C ARG A 221 0.92 -0.07 -20.62
N LEU A 222 0.23 0.50 -21.59
CA LEU A 222 0.35 0.10 -22.99
C LEU A 222 1.70 0.54 -23.57
N ALA A 223 2.13 -0.14 -24.62
CA ALA A 223 3.45 0.12 -25.24
C ALA A 223 3.50 1.47 -25.97
#